data_a4fb141b9402590a72bc1d85e1a30708
#
_entry.id   a4fb141b9402590a72bc1d85e1a30708
#
_cell.length_a   1.000
_cell.length_b   1.000
_cell.length_c   1.000
_cell.angle_alpha   90.00
_cell.angle_beta   90.00
_cell.angle_gamma   90.00
#
_symmetry.space_group_name_H-M   'P 1'
#
loop_
_entity.id
_entity.type
_entity.pdbx_description
1 polymer ?
#
loop_
_entity_poly.entity_id
_entity_poly.type
_entity_poly.pdbx_seq_one_letter_code
_entity_poly.pdbx_strand_id
1 'polypeptide(L)'
;MNFIKKMTLTLIGATIIATNGIAQSVQHTTQGITYTTQEIDVKVEFYSPTIVRIYKTPIKKPYKKESLVIIKTPETTSVTFGEKGKNVTLSSNVIQVEVNPETGGIRFSDKEGKLLLTDKDYGTQFTPFDDAGVPSYNVRQAFLLDKDEVIYGLGQQQTGKVNQRNQKLFLRNQNMSICIPFIHSIKGYALYWDNYSPTTFLDNPQEMSFDSEVGD
;
A
#
# COMPACT_ATOMS: atom_id res chain seq x y z
N MET A 1 72.68 -30.98 -19.68
CA MET A 1 71.42 -31.77 -19.65
C MET A 1 70.45 -30.95 -18.77
N ASN A 2 69.67 -30.03 -19.43
CA ASN A 2 68.83 -29.05 -18.77
C ASN A 2 67.39 -29.56 -18.72
N PHE A 3 66.91 -29.82 -17.50
CA PHE A 3 65.46 -30.11 -17.24
C PHE A 3 64.69 -28.86 -17.09
N ILE A 4 63.84 -28.52 -18.08
CA ILE A 4 62.85 -27.44 -17.99
C ILE A 4 61.61 -28.01 -17.32
N LYS A 5 61.35 -27.60 -16.08
CA LYS A 5 60.01 -27.79 -15.39
C LYS A 5 58.94 -26.93 -16.02
N LYS A 6 58.00 -27.57 -16.72
CA LYS A 6 56.76 -26.90 -17.13
C LYS A 6 55.86 -26.71 -15.90
N MET A 7 55.62 -25.47 -15.53
CA MET A 7 54.66 -25.07 -14.52
C MET A 7 53.31 -24.87 -15.21
N THR A 8 52.37 -25.75 -14.95
CA THR A 8 51.00 -25.64 -15.46
C THR A 8 50.23 -24.74 -14.54
N LEU A 9 49.89 -23.54 -15.01
CA LEU A 9 49.07 -22.56 -14.30
C LEU A 9 47.59 -22.92 -14.52
N THR A 10 46.93 -23.48 -13.48
CA THR A 10 45.52 -23.77 -13.51
C THR A 10 44.75 -22.48 -13.20
N LEU A 11 44.13 -21.88 -14.21
CA LEU A 11 43.29 -20.72 -14.06
C LEU A 11 41.91 -21.18 -13.51
N ILE A 12 41.66 -20.97 -12.22
CA ILE A 12 40.34 -21.18 -11.62
C ILE A 12 39.48 -19.96 -12.03
N GLY A 13 38.65 -20.17 -13.04
CA GLY A 13 37.68 -19.18 -13.44
C GLY A 13 36.58 -19.07 -12.37
N ALA A 14 36.61 -18.02 -11.58
CA ALA A 14 35.48 -17.67 -10.72
C ALA A 14 34.31 -17.15 -11.61
N THR A 15 33.30 -17.96 -11.80
CA THR A 15 32.08 -17.56 -12.44
C THR A 15 31.35 -16.62 -11.47
N ILE A 16 31.44 -15.32 -11.68
CA ILE A 16 30.61 -14.31 -10.99
C ILE A 16 29.21 -14.46 -11.58
N ILE A 17 28.32 -15.11 -10.84
CA ILE A 17 26.89 -15.06 -11.12
C ILE A 17 26.46 -13.67 -10.70
N ALA A 18 26.38 -12.73 -11.65
CA ALA A 18 25.75 -11.46 -11.45
C ALA A 18 24.24 -11.72 -11.28
N THR A 19 23.77 -11.77 -10.04
CA THR A 19 22.36 -11.64 -9.75
C THR A 19 21.99 -10.21 -10.08
N ASN A 20 21.32 -10.00 -11.23
CA ASN A 20 20.66 -8.75 -11.57
C ASN A 20 19.48 -8.55 -10.60
N GLY A 21 19.77 -8.18 -9.36
CA GLY A 21 18.80 -7.54 -8.50
C GLY A 21 18.55 -6.15 -9.11
N ILE A 22 17.37 -5.92 -9.65
CA ILE A 22 16.91 -4.57 -9.95
C ILE A 22 16.93 -3.87 -8.60
N ALA A 23 17.90 -2.99 -8.39
CA ALA A 23 17.93 -2.14 -7.22
C ALA A 23 16.65 -1.31 -7.26
N GLN A 24 15.72 -1.59 -6.35
CA GLN A 24 14.49 -0.84 -6.21
C GLN A 24 14.86 0.57 -5.79
N SER A 25 14.84 1.50 -6.75
CA SER A 25 15.20 2.89 -6.48
C SER A 25 14.00 3.59 -5.82
N VAL A 26 14.11 3.84 -4.53
CA VAL A 26 13.21 4.75 -3.84
C VAL A 26 13.60 6.17 -4.20
N GLN A 27 12.67 6.94 -4.74
CA GLN A 27 12.86 8.34 -5.09
C GLN A 27 12.17 9.22 -4.06
N HIS A 28 12.91 10.17 -3.50
CA HIS A 28 12.35 11.17 -2.59
C HIS A 28 11.66 12.29 -3.35
N THR A 29 10.50 12.69 -2.87
CA THR A 29 9.80 13.90 -3.30
C THR A 29 9.82 14.94 -2.18
N THR A 30 9.26 16.12 -2.41
CA THR A 30 9.21 17.17 -1.37
C THR A 30 8.44 16.73 -0.12
N GLN A 31 7.43 15.87 -0.27
CA GLN A 31 6.52 15.48 0.81
C GLN A 31 6.31 13.98 0.94
N GLY A 32 7.19 13.18 0.33
CA GLY A 32 7.02 11.74 0.34
C GLY A 32 8.06 10.99 -0.47
N ILE A 33 7.67 9.82 -0.94
CA ILE A 33 8.50 8.95 -1.81
C ILE A 33 7.68 8.34 -2.92
N THR A 34 8.37 7.94 -3.97
CA THR A 34 7.88 7.01 -4.98
C THR A 34 8.83 5.82 -5.10
N TYR A 35 8.29 4.65 -5.34
CA TYR A 35 9.09 3.44 -5.59
C TYR A 35 8.29 2.43 -6.41
N THR A 36 9.01 1.48 -6.99
CA THR A 36 8.43 0.42 -7.80
C THR A 36 8.83 -0.92 -7.18
N THR A 37 7.86 -1.79 -6.96
CA THR A 37 8.08 -3.19 -6.61
C THR A 37 8.18 -4.03 -7.90
N GLN A 38 8.10 -5.35 -7.79
CA GLN A 38 8.04 -6.22 -8.97
C GLN A 38 6.72 -6.06 -9.74
N GLU A 39 5.63 -5.67 -9.09
CA GLU A 39 4.28 -5.70 -9.66
C GLU A 39 3.57 -4.33 -9.66
N ILE A 40 3.94 -3.44 -8.73
CA ILE A 40 3.23 -2.17 -8.53
C ILE A 40 4.18 -0.98 -8.42
N ASP A 41 3.71 0.16 -8.91
CA ASP A 41 4.24 1.47 -8.62
C ASP A 41 3.52 2.06 -7.41
N VAL A 42 4.27 2.63 -6.47
CA VAL A 42 3.73 3.18 -5.22
C VAL A 42 4.18 4.62 -5.03
N LYS A 43 3.25 5.50 -4.65
CA LYS A 43 3.52 6.85 -4.17
C LYS A 43 2.97 7.00 -2.77
N VAL A 44 3.81 7.44 -1.84
CA VAL A 44 3.45 7.81 -0.47
C VAL A 44 3.64 9.30 -0.32
N GLU A 45 2.60 10.05 0.04
CA GLU A 45 2.63 11.50 0.07
C GLU A 45 1.89 12.05 1.28
N PHE A 46 2.55 12.91 2.05
CA PHE A 46 1.91 13.65 3.15
C PHE A 46 1.09 14.81 2.59
N TYR A 47 -0.18 14.81 2.89
CA TYR A 47 -1.12 15.92 2.59
C TYR A 47 -1.20 16.93 3.73
N SER A 48 -0.86 16.50 4.93
CA SER A 48 -0.67 17.31 6.13
C SER A 48 0.12 16.49 7.15
N PRO A 49 0.51 17.03 8.31
CA PRO A 49 1.17 16.23 9.35
C PRO A 49 0.37 15.01 9.83
N THR A 50 -0.95 14.99 9.62
CA THR A 50 -1.86 13.92 10.07
C THR A 50 -2.52 13.14 8.94
N ILE A 51 -2.25 13.49 7.67
CA ILE A 51 -2.90 12.85 6.51
C ILE A 51 -1.82 12.37 5.56
N VAL A 52 -1.81 11.07 5.29
CA VAL A 52 -0.95 10.43 4.30
C VAL A 52 -1.83 9.83 3.21
N ARG A 53 -1.52 10.14 1.97
CA ARG A 53 -2.15 9.54 0.80
C ARG A 53 -1.24 8.51 0.17
N ILE A 54 -1.80 7.34 -0.12
CA ILE A 54 -1.10 6.24 -0.77
C ILE A 54 -1.74 6.01 -2.13
N TYR A 55 -0.91 6.04 -3.18
CA TYR A 55 -1.28 5.60 -4.51
C TYR A 55 -0.55 4.31 -4.83
N LYS A 56 -1.28 3.34 -5.33
CA LYS A 56 -0.74 2.10 -5.85
C LYS A 56 -1.34 1.83 -7.21
N THR A 57 -0.50 1.55 -8.20
CA THR A 57 -0.93 1.27 -9.57
C THR A 57 -0.17 0.07 -10.11
N PRO A 58 -0.70 -0.65 -11.10
CA PRO A 58 0.08 -1.64 -11.83
C PRO A 58 1.33 -1.01 -12.41
N ILE A 59 2.44 -1.75 -12.42
CA ILE A 59 3.73 -1.27 -12.94
C ILE A 59 3.58 -0.66 -14.34
N LYS A 60 4.19 0.51 -14.56
CA LYS A 60 4.14 1.26 -15.84
C LYS A 60 2.74 1.70 -16.29
N LYS A 61 1.78 1.70 -15.37
CA LYS A 61 0.43 2.22 -15.60
C LYS A 61 0.21 3.44 -14.70
N PRO A 62 0.63 4.63 -15.11
CA PRO A 62 0.51 5.82 -14.27
C PRO A 62 -0.97 6.13 -14.01
N TYR A 63 -1.26 6.48 -12.76
CA TYR A 63 -2.57 6.98 -12.37
C TYR A 63 -2.84 8.33 -13.05
N LYS A 64 -3.98 8.43 -13.74
CA LYS A 64 -4.33 9.62 -14.52
C LYS A 64 -5.60 10.31 -14.04
N LYS A 65 -6.36 9.65 -13.17
CA LYS A 65 -7.67 10.14 -12.74
C LYS A 65 -7.55 10.98 -11.48
N GLU A 66 -8.19 12.13 -11.47
CA GLU A 66 -8.29 12.97 -10.28
C GLU A 66 -9.36 12.42 -9.34
N SER A 67 -9.09 12.49 -8.02
CA SER A 67 -10.10 12.14 -7.04
C SER A 67 -11.24 13.14 -7.05
N LEU A 68 -12.48 12.65 -7.08
CA LEU A 68 -13.68 13.50 -6.95
C LEU A 68 -13.92 13.96 -5.51
N VAL A 69 -13.27 13.35 -4.54
CA VAL A 69 -13.50 13.58 -3.10
C VAL A 69 -12.39 14.43 -2.49
N ILE A 70 -11.15 14.24 -2.94
CA ILE A 70 -10.00 14.92 -2.38
C ILE A 70 -9.78 16.24 -3.11
N ILE A 71 -10.31 17.31 -2.54
CA ILE A 71 -10.16 18.69 -3.03
C ILE A 71 -8.95 19.40 -2.42
N LYS A 72 -8.36 18.82 -1.37
CA LYS A 72 -7.21 19.41 -0.68
C LYS A 72 -5.93 19.14 -1.48
N THR A 73 -5.15 20.18 -1.70
CA THR A 73 -3.76 20.06 -2.17
C THR A 73 -2.84 19.75 -0.99
N PRO A 74 -1.73 19.02 -1.21
CA PRO A 74 -0.75 18.76 -0.17
C PRO A 74 -0.23 20.07 0.45
N GLU A 75 -0.30 20.18 1.78
CA GLU A 75 0.31 21.28 2.54
C GLU A 75 1.81 21.06 2.65
N THR A 76 2.59 22.14 2.73
CA THR A 76 4.01 22.02 3.05
C THR A 76 4.15 21.39 4.44
N THR A 77 4.57 20.14 4.46
CA THR A 77 4.76 19.35 5.68
C THR A 77 6.25 19.06 5.83
N SER A 78 6.79 19.29 7.03
CA SER A 78 8.16 18.87 7.35
C SER A 78 8.16 17.35 7.49
N VAL A 79 8.75 16.65 6.52
CA VAL A 79 8.89 15.20 6.50
C VAL A 79 10.36 14.85 6.67
N THR A 80 10.68 14.04 7.69
CA THR A 80 12.01 13.47 7.88
C THR A 80 12.04 12.06 7.28
N PHE A 81 13.14 11.75 6.63
CA PHE A 81 13.37 10.46 5.99
C PHE A 81 14.43 9.69 6.77
N GLY A 82 14.28 8.37 6.82
CA GLY A 82 15.23 7.47 7.46
C GLY A 82 15.14 6.06 6.87
N GLU A 83 15.99 5.19 7.39
CA GLU A 83 16.02 3.78 7.02
C GLU A 83 15.93 2.91 8.28
N LYS A 84 15.25 1.77 8.17
CA LYS A 84 15.12 0.76 9.21
C LYS A 84 15.29 -0.62 8.60
N GLY A 85 16.54 -1.09 8.59
CA GLY A 85 16.91 -2.30 7.86
C GLY A 85 16.75 -2.10 6.36
N LYS A 86 15.86 -2.84 5.73
CA LYS A 86 15.51 -2.70 4.30
C LYS A 86 14.34 -1.74 4.06
N ASN A 87 13.69 -1.27 5.12
CA ASN A 87 12.52 -0.41 5.01
C ASN A 87 12.93 1.06 5.01
N VAL A 88 12.15 1.86 4.32
CA VAL A 88 12.26 3.33 4.31
C VAL A 88 11.23 3.91 5.27
N THR A 89 11.62 4.89 6.05
CA THR A 89 10.72 5.59 6.98
C THR A 89 10.52 7.05 6.58
N LEU A 90 9.29 7.51 6.72
CA LEU A 90 8.88 8.90 6.53
C LEU A 90 8.16 9.34 7.80
N SER A 91 8.53 10.46 8.38
CA SER A 91 7.90 10.91 9.63
C SER A 91 7.57 12.39 9.57
N SER A 92 6.32 12.71 9.93
CA SER A 92 5.92 14.04 10.37
C SER A 92 6.13 14.17 11.90
N ASN A 93 5.66 15.24 12.47
CA ASN A 93 5.60 15.39 13.94
C ASN A 93 4.45 14.60 14.60
N VAL A 94 3.64 13.88 13.84
CA VAL A 94 2.46 13.15 14.33
C VAL A 94 2.47 11.68 13.92
N ILE A 95 2.80 11.38 12.66
CA ILE A 95 2.71 10.05 12.05
C ILE A 95 4.08 9.62 11.54
N GLN A 96 4.43 8.36 11.78
CA GLN A 96 5.51 7.66 11.10
C GLN A 96 4.94 6.64 10.12
N VAL A 97 5.44 6.64 8.91
CA VAL A 97 5.15 5.66 7.86
C VAL A 97 6.42 4.85 7.60
N GLU A 98 6.33 3.54 7.73
CA GLU A 98 7.41 2.60 7.39
C GLU A 98 6.99 1.82 6.15
N VAL A 99 7.81 1.84 5.12
CA VAL A 99 7.53 1.24 3.81
C VAL A 99 8.52 0.12 3.56
N ASN A 100 8.02 -1.04 3.15
CA ASN A 100 8.84 -2.12 2.61
C ASN A 100 8.83 -2.04 1.07
N PRO A 101 9.93 -1.60 0.43
CA PRO A 101 9.95 -1.47 -1.04
C PRO A 101 9.90 -2.81 -1.78
N GLU A 102 10.20 -3.93 -1.11
CA GLU A 102 10.16 -5.27 -1.71
C GLU A 102 8.74 -5.79 -1.84
N THR A 103 7.93 -5.69 -0.76
CA THR A 103 6.57 -6.24 -0.71
C THR A 103 5.48 -5.21 -1.05
N GLY A 104 5.82 -3.93 -1.05
CA GLY A 104 4.86 -2.83 -1.14
C GLY A 104 4.02 -2.63 0.12
N GLY A 105 4.35 -3.33 1.21
CA GLY A 105 3.68 -3.21 2.50
C GLY A 105 4.02 -1.91 3.22
N ILE A 106 3.02 -1.32 3.88
CA ILE A 106 3.15 -0.05 4.59
C ILE A 106 2.63 -0.20 6.01
N ARG A 107 3.36 0.37 6.97
CA ARG A 107 2.97 0.42 8.38
C ARG A 107 2.86 1.87 8.83
N PHE A 108 1.82 2.17 9.57
CA PHE A 108 1.57 3.48 10.15
C PHE A 108 1.66 3.38 11.67
N SER A 109 2.42 4.27 12.27
CA SER A 109 2.53 4.40 13.73
C SER A 109 2.35 5.86 14.13
N ASP A 110 1.95 6.11 15.37
CA ASP A 110 2.03 7.46 15.93
C ASP A 110 3.48 7.85 16.24
N LYS A 111 3.68 9.08 16.69
CA LYS A 111 5.02 9.60 17.05
C LYS A 111 5.68 8.88 18.24
N GLU A 112 4.91 8.21 19.07
CA GLU A 112 5.37 7.37 20.17
C GLU A 112 5.76 5.95 19.72
N GLY A 113 5.52 5.61 18.44
CA GLY A 113 5.80 4.30 17.84
C GLY A 113 4.70 3.26 18.06
N LYS A 114 3.52 3.66 18.58
CA LYS A 114 2.37 2.79 18.69
C LYS A 114 1.81 2.50 17.31
N LEU A 115 1.69 1.21 16.97
CA LEU A 115 1.15 0.78 15.68
C LEU A 115 -0.33 1.17 15.54
N LEU A 116 -0.64 1.85 14.44
CA LEU A 116 -1.99 2.23 14.05
C LEU A 116 -2.56 1.25 13.04
N LEU A 117 -1.95 1.16 11.85
CA LEU A 117 -2.44 0.34 10.74
C LEU A 117 -1.26 -0.33 10.03
N THR A 118 -1.49 -1.53 9.52
CA THR A 118 -0.50 -2.25 8.70
C THR A 118 -1.15 -2.80 7.45
N ASP A 119 -0.55 -2.56 6.29
CA ASP A 119 -0.88 -3.30 5.07
C ASP A 119 -0.48 -4.78 5.27
N LYS A 120 -1.26 -5.67 4.71
CA LYS A 120 -0.83 -7.06 4.55
C LYS A 120 0.24 -7.12 3.47
N ASP A 121 1.34 -7.82 3.71
CA ASP A 121 2.38 -8.04 2.70
C ASP A 121 1.76 -8.69 1.45
N TYR A 122 2.12 -8.16 0.28
CA TYR A 122 1.51 -8.55 -1.01
C TYR A 122 -0.03 -8.43 -1.03
N GLY A 123 -0.59 -7.62 -0.15
CA GLY A 123 -2.05 -7.42 -0.01
C GLY A 123 -2.68 -6.54 -1.08
N THR A 124 -1.85 -5.87 -1.90
CA THR A 124 -2.31 -5.11 -3.07
C THR A 124 -2.31 -6.03 -4.29
N GLN A 125 -3.44 -6.11 -4.98
CA GLN A 125 -3.60 -6.94 -6.17
C GLN A 125 -4.36 -6.16 -7.26
N PHE A 126 -3.88 -6.28 -8.49
CA PHE A 126 -4.52 -5.77 -9.70
C PHE A 126 -4.76 -6.94 -10.63
N THR A 127 -6.02 -7.37 -10.74
CA THR A 127 -6.40 -8.47 -11.63
C THR A 127 -6.95 -7.87 -12.92
N PRO A 128 -6.38 -8.16 -14.11
CA PRO A 128 -6.89 -7.67 -15.38
C PRO A 128 -8.38 -7.95 -15.53
N PHE A 129 -9.13 -6.96 -15.95
CA PHE A 129 -10.59 -6.99 -16.11
C PHE A 129 -10.99 -6.22 -17.36
N ASP A 130 -11.98 -6.72 -18.09
CA ASP A 130 -12.58 -6.01 -19.22
C ASP A 130 -13.90 -5.38 -18.76
N ASP A 131 -13.92 -4.05 -18.71
CA ASP A 131 -15.13 -3.28 -18.38
C ASP A 131 -15.84 -2.85 -19.66
N ALA A 132 -16.73 -3.70 -20.16
CA ALA A 132 -17.52 -3.48 -21.37
C ALA A 132 -16.66 -3.07 -22.60
N GLY A 133 -15.53 -3.74 -22.79
CA GLY A 133 -14.58 -3.47 -23.89
C GLY A 133 -13.48 -2.48 -23.54
N VAL A 134 -13.43 -1.99 -22.30
CA VAL A 134 -12.37 -1.11 -21.79
C VAL A 134 -11.45 -1.92 -20.87
N PRO A 135 -10.17 -2.15 -21.25
CA PRO A 135 -9.22 -2.83 -20.37
C PRO A 135 -9.02 -2.08 -19.07
N SER A 136 -9.26 -2.75 -17.95
CA SER A 136 -9.18 -2.22 -16.59
C SER A 136 -8.60 -3.27 -15.63
N TYR A 137 -8.80 -3.07 -14.34
CA TYR A 137 -8.39 -4.00 -13.28
C TYR A 137 -9.45 -4.10 -12.20
N ASN A 138 -9.68 -5.29 -11.66
CA ASN A 138 -10.21 -5.40 -10.31
C ASN A 138 -9.08 -5.02 -9.34
N VAL A 139 -9.39 -4.24 -8.32
CA VAL A 139 -8.39 -3.71 -7.39
C VAL A 139 -8.67 -4.18 -5.98
N ARG A 140 -7.68 -4.80 -5.37
CA ARG A 140 -7.75 -5.25 -3.99
C ARG A 140 -6.64 -4.64 -3.15
N GLN A 141 -6.98 -4.25 -1.91
CA GLN A 141 -6.03 -3.92 -0.86
C GLN A 141 -6.43 -4.61 0.44
N ALA A 142 -5.48 -5.28 1.07
CA ALA A 142 -5.67 -5.93 2.35
C ALA A 142 -4.81 -5.33 3.46
N PHE A 143 -5.34 -5.36 4.67
CA PHE A 143 -4.77 -4.82 5.90
C PHE A 143 -4.80 -5.85 7.02
N LEU A 144 -3.95 -5.67 8.01
CA LEU A 144 -3.93 -6.46 9.24
C LEU A 144 -4.39 -5.58 10.40
N LEU A 145 -5.43 -6.02 11.09
CA LEU A 145 -5.95 -5.36 12.28
C LEU A 145 -5.65 -6.19 13.52
N ASP A 146 -5.48 -5.53 14.66
CA ASP A 146 -5.36 -6.22 15.94
C ASP A 146 -6.65 -6.97 16.29
N LYS A 147 -6.53 -8.06 17.02
CA LYS A 147 -7.66 -8.93 17.39
C LYS A 147 -8.79 -8.17 18.09
N ASP A 148 -8.43 -7.26 18.99
CA ASP A 148 -9.39 -6.52 19.83
C ASP A 148 -9.68 -5.11 19.28
N GLU A 149 -9.22 -4.81 18.08
CA GLU A 149 -9.48 -3.54 17.41
C GLU A 149 -10.93 -3.49 16.95
N VAL A 150 -11.61 -2.38 17.24
CA VAL A 150 -12.97 -2.10 16.79
C VAL A 150 -12.90 -1.03 15.69
N ILE A 151 -13.64 -1.24 14.62
CA ILE A 151 -13.77 -0.30 13.51
C ILE A 151 -15.23 0.06 13.26
N TYR A 152 -15.45 1.32 12.89
CA TYR A 152 -16.76 1.91 12.59
C TYR A 152 -16.73 2.55 11.20
N GLY A 153 -17.91 2.78 10.60
CA GLY A 153 -18.03 3.50 9.34
C GLY A 153 -18.73 2.70 8.24
N LEU A 154 -18.27 2.82 7.00
CA LEU A 154 -18.80 2.21 5.76
C LEU A 154 -20.16 2.77 5.33
N GLY A 155 -20.58 3.90 5.90
CA GLY A 155 -21.86 4.53 5.62
C GLY A 155 -23.02 3.90 6.37
N GLN A 156 -24.21 4.02 5.82
CA GLN A 156 -25.43 3.47 6.41
C GLN A 156 -25.70 2.08 5.83
N GLN A 157 -25.44 1.06 6.63
CA GLN A 157 -25.71 -0.33 6.30
C GLN A 157 -26.79 -0.87 7.24
N GLN A 158 -27.82 -1.51 6.68
CA GLN A 158 -28.94 -2.00 7.47
C GLN A 158 -28.66 -3.38 8.11
N THR A 159 -27.48 -3.55 8.64
CA THR A 159 -27.06 -4.81 9.29
C THR A 159 -27.40 -4.88 10.78
N GLY A 160 -27.81 -3.74 11.37
CA GLY A 160 -28.01 -3.62 12.83
C GLY A 160 -26.67 -3.65 13.61
N LYS A 161 -25.54 -3.57 12.94
CA LYS A 161 -24.20 -3.62 13.56
C LYS A 161 -23.48 -2.29 13.42
N VAL A 162 -22.93 -1.79 14.51
CA VAL A 162 -22.09 -0.58 14.55
C VAL A 162 -20.62 -0.94 14.36
N ASN A 163 -20.17 -1.98 15.05
CA ASN A 163 -18.82 -2.53 14.87
C ASN A 163 -18.76 -3.34 13.57
N GLN A 164 -17.88 -2.95 12.65
CA GLN A 164 -17.74 -3.57 11.33
C GLN A 164 -16.76 -4.73 11.28
N ARG A 165 -16.30 -5.22 12.43
CA ARG A 165 -15.45 -6.41 12.50
C ARG A 165 -16.25 -7.69 12.15
N ASN A 166 -15.57 -8.60 11.47
CA ASN A 166 -16.14 -9.87 11.00
C ASN A 166 -17.41 -9.69 10.13
N GLN A 167 -17.35 -8.69 9.22
CA GLN A 167 -18.41 -8.38 8.27
C GLN A 167 -17.93 -8.63 6.85
N LYS A 168 -18.87 -9.05 5.98
CA LYS A 168 -18.74 -8.96 4.54
C LYS A 168 -19.87 -8.07 4.03
N LEU A 169 -19.52 -6.93 3.42
CA LEU A 169 -20.47 -5.94 2.95
C LEU A 169 -20.19 -5.61 1.49
N PHE A 170 -21.25 -5.49 0.70
CA PHE A 170 -21.15 -4.98 -0.67
C PHE A 170 -21.46 -3.48 -0.65
N LEU A 171 -20.43 -2.68 -0.81
CA LEU A 171 -20.49 -1.24 -0.72
C LEU A 171 -20.92 -0.65 -2.06
N ARG A 172 -22.17 -0.23 -2.14
CA ARG A 172 -22.78 0.43 -3.29
C ARG A 172 -23.93 1.30 -2.82
N ASN A 173 -24.09 2.48 -3.40
CA ASN A 173 -25.28 3.29 -3.19
C ASN A 173 -26.48 2.65 -3.87
N GLN A 174 -27.49 2.31 -3.11
CA GLN A 174 -28.71 1.68 -3.59
C GLN A 174 -29.86 1.97 -2.63
N ASN A 175 -31.08 1.54 -2.97
CA ASN A 175 -32.20 1.65 -2.05
C ASN A 175 -31.85 1.03 -0.70
N MET A 176 -32.06 1.78 0.39
CA MET A 176 -31.80 1.40 1.78
C MET A 176 -30.31 1.25 2.20
N SER A 177 -29.35 1.60 1.34
CA SER A 177 -27.93 1.59 1.68
C SER A 177 -27.22 2.84 1.16
N ILE A 178 -26.43 3.47 2.02
CA ILE A 178 -25.54 4.55 1.66
C ILE A 178 -24.11 4.06 1.86
N CYS A 179 -23.32 4.04 0.79
CA CYS A 179 -21.92 3.68 0.82
C CYS A 179 -21.07 4.92 1.09
N ILE A 180 -20.25 4.86 2.13
CA ILE A 180 -19.13 5.76 2.37
C ILE A 180 -17.93 4.85 2.69
N PRO A 181 -16.99 4.63 1.77
CA PRO A 181 -15.88 3.68 1.97
C PRO A 181 -14.82 4.27 2.90
N PHE A 182 -15.24 4.63 4.09
CA PHE A 182 -14.49 5.26 5.16
C PHE A 182 -14.70 4.50 6.45
N ILE A 183 -13.61 4.13 7.09
CA ILE A 183 -13.61 3.54 8.43
C ILE A 183 -12.78 4.39 9.37
N HIS A 184 -13.12 4.35 10.66
CA HIS A 184 -12.24 4.80 11.72
C HIS A 184 -12.12 3.75 12.81
N SER A 185 -10.94 3.68 13.41
CA SER A 185 -10.56 2.73 14.45
C SER A 185 -10.54 3.38 15.82
N ILE A 186 -10.85 2.56 16.85
CA ILE A 186 -10.64 2.97 18.25
C ILE A 186 -9.18 3.31 18.59
N LYS A 187 -8.23 2.96 17.72
CA LYS A 187 -6.82 3.35 17.84
C LYS A 187 -6.56 4.82 17.50
N GLY A 188 -7.57 5.55 16.99
CA GLY A 188 -7.49 6.97 16.68
C GLY A 188 -7.03 7.28 15.26
N TYR A 189 -7.09 6.31 14.33
CA TYR A 189 -6.89 6.56 12.90
C TYR A 189 -8.15 6.35 12.09
N ALA A 190 -8.16 6.89 10.87
CA ALA A 190 -9.18 6.64 9.87
C ALA A 190 -8.53 6.23 8.53
N LEU A 191 -9.26 5.43 7.74
CA LEU A 191 -8.89 5.04 6.40
C LEU A 191 -10.04 5.37 5.45
N TYR A 192 -9.74 6.07 4.36
CA TYR A 192 -10.64 6.29 3.25
C TYR A 192 -10.17 5.52 2.03
N TRP A 193 -11.03 4.67 1.48
CA TRP A 193 -10.80 3.92 0.25
C TRP A 193 -11.31 4.73 -0.94
N ASP A 194 -10.40 5.40 -1.65
CA ASP A 194 -10.70 6.33 -2.76
C ASP A 194 -10.85 5.56 -4.08
N ASN A 195 -11.94 4.82 -4.20
CA ASN A 195 -12.34 4.12 -5.41
C ASN A 195 -13.88 4.23 -5.57
N TYR A 196 -14.35 4.47 -6.79
CA TYR A 196 -15.76 4.78 -7.08
C TYR A 196 -16.57 3.60 -7.58
N SER A 197 -15.94 2.47 -7.86
CA SER A 197 -16.66 1.28 -8.29
C SER A 197 -17.30 0.54 -7.11
N PRO A 198 -18.29 -0.31 -7.36
CA PRO A 198 -18.80 -1.21 -6.35
C PRO A 198 -17.66 -1.98 -5.70
N THR A 199 -17.67 -2.05 -4.38
CA THR A 199 -16.56 -2.59 -3.59
C THR A 199 -17.06 -3.60 -2.57
N THR A 200 -16.46 -4.77 -2.50
CA THR A 200 -16.65 -5.69 -1.40
C THR A 200 -15.70 -5.32 -0.26
N PHE A 201 -16.26 -4.95 0.89
CA PHE A 201 -15.53 -4.90 2.14
C PHE A 201 -15.61 -6.27 2.81
N LEU A 202 -14.47 -6.78 3.26
CA LEU A 202 -14.38 -8.01 4.03
C LEU A 202 -13.49 -7.78 5.25
N ASP A 203 -13.98 -8.14 6.44
CA ASP A 203 -13.13 -8.30 7.62
C ASP A 203 -13.35 -9.69 8.22
N ASN A 204 -12.25 -10.36 8.50
CA ASN A 204 -12.19 -11.67 9.11
C ASN A 204 -10.92 -11.77 10.00
N PRO A 205 -10.68 -12.88 10.74
CA PRO A 205 -9.50 -13.00 11.60
C PRO A 205 -8.14 -12.93 10.88
N GLN A 206 -8.09 -13.12 9.57
CA GLN A 206 -6.87 -13.16 8.78
C GLN A 206 -6.53 -11.80 8.16
N GLU A 207 -7.54 -10.97 7.86
CA GLU A 207 -7.36 -9.69 7.19
C GLU A 207 -8.64 -8.86 7.15
N MET A 208 -8.47 -7.57 6.91
CA MET A 208 -9.50 -6.67 6.42
C MET A 208 -9.14 -6.28 4.98
N SER A 209 -10.10 -6.32 4.05
CA SER A 209 -9.85 -5.91 2.66
C SER A 209 -10.96 -5.07 2.06
N PHE A 210 -10.56 -4.28 1.06
CA PHE A 210 -11.44 -3.65 0.06
C PHE A 210 -11.12 -4.27 -1.29
N ASP A 211 -12.14 -4.80 -1.96
CA ASP A 211 -12.06 -5.43 -3.27
C ASP A 211 -13.02 -4.70 -4.22
N SER A 212 -12.48 -3.82 -5.07
CA SER A 212 -13.24 -3.00 -6.02
C SER A 212 -13.35 -3.69 -7.37
N GLU A 213 -14.56 -3.63 -7.98
CA GLU A 213 -14.83 -4.29 -9.26
C GLU A 213 -14.04 -3.66 -10.41
N VAL A 214 -13.81 -2.36 -10.37
CA VAL A 214 -13.05 -1.64 -11.39
C VAL A 214 -12.03 -0.73 -10.71
N GLY A 215 -10.79 -0.75 -11.19
CA GLY A 215 -9.75 0.20 -10.81
C GLY A 215 -9.92 1.50 -11.56
N ASP A 216 -10.00 2.56 -10.80
CA ASP A 216 -10.03 3.93 -11.31
C ASP A 216 -8.63 4.52 -11.41
#